data_8bb9ce98671638afd597e9c2f3b11efc
#
_entry.id   8bb9ce98671638afd597e9c2f3b11efc
#
_cell.length_a   1.000
_cell.length_b   1.000
_cell.length_c   1.000
_cell.angle_alpha   90.00
_cell.angle_beta   90.00
_cell.angle_gamma   90.00
#
_symmetry.space_group_name_H-M   'P 1'
#
loop_
_entity.id
_entity.type
_entity.pdbx_description
1 polymer ?
#
loop_
_entity_poly.entity_id
_entity_poly.type
_entity_poly.pdbx_seq_one_letter_code
_entity_poly.pdbx_strand_id
1 'polypeptide(L)'
;MSKEITSAGLRRINIIAGVFHLLQMAAVLALSSDFTLPITATYMAGPPGSTFASPIVLFKTPVGLTVAIFLGLSALAHFIVASPKFFGRYIAGLDAKRNYFRWVEYSISSSVMIVLISQITGVSEIGSIISIFGVNAAM
;
A
#
# COMPACT_ATOMS: atom_id res chain seq x y z
N MET A 1 -30.11 -5.55 -18.03
CA MET A 1 -30.61 -5.62 -16.63
C MET A 1 -29.40 -5.74 -15.71
N SER A 2 -28.97 -4.64 -15.09
CA SER A 2 -27.92 -4.70 -14.07
C SER A 2 -28.54 -5.30 -12.79
N LYS A 3 -27.99 -6.41 -12.32
CA LYS A 3 -28.42 -7.05 -11.08
C LYS A 3 -28.06 -6.08 -9.94
N GLU A 4 -29.06 -5.48 -9.30
CA GLU A 4 -28.80 -4.66 -8.10
C GLU A 4 -28.10 -5.51 -7.04
N ILE A 5 -26.92 -5.10 -6.66
CA ILE A 5 -26.14 -5.80 -5.62
C ILE A 5 -26.80 -5.45 -4.28
N THR A 6 -27.37 -6.45 -3.62
CA THR A 6 -27.95 -6.28 -2.29
C THR A 6 -26.87 -5.99 -1.25
N SER A 7 -27.22 -5.30 -0.15
CA SER A 7 -26.29 -5.03 0.95
C SER A 7 -25.62 -6.31 1.50
N ALA A 8 -26.40 -7.39 1.63
CA ALA A 8 -25.88 -8.72 2.02
C ALA A 8 -24.87 -9.26 1.00
N GLY A 9 -25.13 -9.09 -0.28
CA GLY A 9 -24.21 -9.48 -1.37
C GLY A 9 -22.92 -8.68 -1.30
N LEU A 10 -22.99 -7.38 -1.04
CA LEU A 10 -21.82 -6.50 -0.92
C LEU A 10 -20.95 -6.89 0.28
N ARG A 11 -21.56 -7.22 1.42
CA ARG A 11 -20.83 -7.71 2.59
C ARG A 11 -20.10 -9.03 2.29
N ARG A 12 -20.79 -9.97 1.63
CA ARG A 12 -20.18 -11.24 1.23
C ARG A 12 -18.99 -11.07 0.29
N ILE A 13 -19.10 -10.16 -0.69
CA ILE A 13 -18.00 -9.83 -1.62
C ILE A 13 -16.79 -9.28 -0.84
N ASN A 14 -16.98 -8.37 0.11
CA ASN A 14 -15.88 -7.85 0.92
C ASN A 14 -15.22 -8.95 1.77
N ILE A 15 -15.98 -9.86 2.37
CA ILE A 15 -15.42 -11.00 3.11
C ILE A 15 -14.58 -11.88 2.18
N ILE A 16 -15.10 -12.24 1.01
CA ILE A 16 -14.39 -13.08 0.03
C ILE A 16 -13.09 -12.39 -0.41
N ALA A 17 -13.14 -11.09 -0.73
CA ALA A 17 -11.96 -10.31 -1.12
C ALA A 17 -10.93 -10.26 0.02
N GLY A 18 -11.36 -10.03 1.26
CA GLY A 18 -10.46 -10.04 2.42
C GLY A 18 -9.77 -11.38 2.62
N VAL A 19 -10.51 -12.48 2.52
CA VAL A 19 -9.94 -13.84 2.60
C VAL A 19 -8.95 -14.09 1.46
N PHE A 20 -9.29 -13.66 0.24
CA PHE A 20 -8.43 -13.84 -0.92
C PHE A 20 -7.10 -13.07 -0.76
N HIS A 21 -7.13 -11.82 -0.30
CA HIS A 21 -5.93 -11.06 -0.01
C HIS A 21 -5.10 -11.67 1.14
N LEU A 22 -5.75 -12.22 2.16
CA LEU A 22 -5.05 -12.91 3.25
C LEU A 22 -4.33 -14.17 2.75
N LEU A 23 -4.96 -14.96 1.88
CA LEU A 23 -4.33 -16.13 1.25
C LEU A 23 -3.15 -15.72 0.36
N GLN A 24 -3.30 -14.65 -0.42
CA GLN A 24 -2.20 -14.10 -1.22
C GLN A 24 -1.04 -13.63 -0.33
N MET A 25 -1.31 -12.93 0.78
CA MET A 25 -0.30 -12.53 1.75
C MET A 25 0.46 -13.74 2.29
N ALA A 26 -0.26 -14.77 2.73
CA ALA A 26 0.35 -16.00 3.24
C ALA A 26 1.22 -16.70 2.16
N ALA A 27 0.74 -16.78 0.93
CA ALA A 27 1.48 -17.36 -0.19
C ALA A 27 2.76 -16.55 -0.50
N VAL A 28 2.67 -15.21 -0.52
CA VAL A 28 3.84 -14.35 -0.73
C VAL A 28 4.86 -14.56 0.39
N LEU A 29 4.45 -14.59 1.66
CA LEU A 29 5.38 -14.83 2.77
C LEU A 29 6.03 -16.21 2.70
N ALA A 30 5.29 -17.23 2.27
CA ALA A 30 5.81 -18.60 2.15
C ALA A 30 6.78 -18.78 0.96
N LEU A 31 6.61 -18.03 -0.12
CA LEU A 31 7.37 -18.15 -1.36
C LEU A 31 8.41 -17.05 -1.56
N SER A 32 8.41 -16.01 -0.71
CA SER A 32 9.35 -14.90 -0.86
C SER A 32 10.78 -15.32 -0.53
N SER A 33 11.73 -14.69 -1.23
CA SER A 33 13.16 -14.79 -0.95
C SER A 33 13.64 -13.59 -0.12
N ASP A 34 14.89 -13.64 0.34
CA ASP A 34 15.56 -12.55 1.07
C ASP A 34 15.97 -11.36 0.17
N PHE A 35 15.33 -11.24 -1.00
CA PHE A 35 15.62 -10.15 -1.93
C PHE A 35 15.24 -8.80 -1.34
N THR A 36 16.20 -7.89 -1.30
CA THR A 36 16.06 -6.55 -0.73
C THR A 36 16.49 -5.47 -1.71
N LEU A 37 15.88 -4.30 -1.63
CA LEU A 37 16.23 -3.11 -2.41
C LEU A 37 16.82 -2.04 -1.47
N PRO A 38 17.95 -1.40 -1.82
CA PRO A 38 18.56 -0.40 -0.96
C PRO A 38 17.76 0.90 -0.98
N ILE A 39 17.69 1.57 0.18
CA ILE A 39 17.29 2.97 0.28
C ILE A 39 18.55 3.75 0.63
N THR A 40 18.86 4.75 -0.20
CA THR A 40 20.10 5.50 -0.16
C THR A 40 19.86 6.97 0.18
N ALA A 41 20.88 7.61 0.69
CA ALA A 41 20.93 9.07 0.78
C ALA A 41 22.22 9.56 0.12
N THR A 42 22.10 10.72 -0.54
CA THR A 42 23.22 11.43 -1.14
C THR A 42 23.24 12.86 -0.62
N TYR A 43 24.38 13.38 -0.25
CA TYR A 43 24.54 14.75 0.26
C TYR A 43 25.77 15.41 -0.33
N MET A 44 25.83 16.74 -0.29
CA MET A 44 27.03 17.48 -0.72
C MET A 44 28.17 17.26 0.26
N ALA A 45 29.38 17.04 -0.28
CA ALA A 45 30.58 16.85 0.52
C ALA A 45 31.16 18.15 1.10
N GLY A 46 30.59 19.31 0.74
CA GLY A 46 31.06 20.64 1.15
C GLY A 46 30.02 21.74 0.89
N PRO A 47 30.46 23.02 0.76
CA PRO A 47 29.57 24.15 0.49
C PRO A 47 28.74 23.96 -0.80
N PRO A 48 27.65 24.75 -1.00
CA PRO A 48 26.88 24.75 -2.25
C PRO A 48 27.76 24.85 -3.49
N GLY A 49 27.58 23.92 -4.44
CA GLY A 49 28.43 23.78 -5.63
C GLY A 49 29.53 22.73 -5.52
N SER A 50 29.73 22.10 -4.36
CA SER A 50 30.63 20.98 -4.19
C SER A 50 30.12 19.71 -4.89
N THR A 51 31.00 18.74 -5.08
CA THR A 51 30.61 17.38 -5.55
C THR A 51 29.75 16.66 -4.49
N PHE A 52 28.91 15.78 -4.96
CA PHE A 52 28.15 14.88 -4.06
C PHE A 52 29.07 13.80 -3.49
N ALA A 53 28.85 13.46 -2.23
CA ALA A 53 29.44 12.28 -1.62
C ALA A 53 28.87 11.01 -2.29
N SER A 54 29.57 9.89 -2.18
CA SER A 54 29.03 8.59 -2.61
C SER A 54 27.76 8.28 -1.83
N PRO A 55 26.72 7.71 -2.50
CA PRO A 55 25.50 7.33 -1.84
C PRO A 55 25.74 6.37 -0.67
N ILE A 56 25.16 6.65 0.48
CA ILE A 56 25.16 5.75 1.63
C ILE A 56 23.86 4.95 1.69
N VAL A 57 23.92 3.68 2.02
CA VAL A 57 22.73 2.85 2.24
C VAL A 57 22.24 3.07 3.65
N LEU A 58 21.00 3.63 3.79
CA LEU A 58 20.37 3.87 5.07
C LEU A 58 19.75 2.58 5.62
N PHE A 59 18.98 1.88 4.81
CA PHE A 59 18.36 0.60 5.11
C PHE A 59 17.97 -0.13 3.82
N LYS A 60 17.48 -1.35 3.97
CA LYS A 60 17.07 -2.21 2.85
C LYS A 60 15.59 -2.56 2.98
N THR A 61 14.84 -2.41 1.91
CA THR A 61 13.42 -2.79 1.82
C THR A 61 13.32 -4.27 1.46
N PRO A 62 12.81 -5.14 2.34
CA PRO A 62 12.56 -6.54 2.00
C PRO A 62 11.32 -6.62 1.09
N VAL A 63 11.52 -6.99 -0.17
CA VAL A 63 10.49 -6.92 -1.22
C VAL A 63 9.29 -7.81 -0.88
N GLY A 64 9.53 -9.07 -0.53
CA GLY A 64 8.46 -10.00 -0.19
C GLY A 64 7.61 -9.55 1.00
N LEU A 65 8.26 -9.07 2.07
CA LEU A 65 7.54 -8.53 3.24
C LEU A 65 6.73 -7.28 2.88
N THR A 66 7.27 -6.40 2.04
CA THR A 66 6.56 -5.17 1.62
C THR A 66 5.30 -5.49 0.80
N VAL A 67 5.38 -6.46 -0.12
CA VAL A 67 4.20 -6.97 -0.85
C VAL A 67 3.20 -7.59 0.11
N ALA A 68 3.66 -8.39 1.07
CA ALA A 68 2.78 -8.99 2.08
C ALA A 68 2.07 -7.95 2.94
N ILE A 69 2.76 -6.87 3.34
CA ILE A 69 2.16 -5.74 4.07
C ILE A 69 1.07 -5.08 3.23
N PHE A 70 1.31 -4.80 1.95
CA PHE A 70 0.31 -4.26 1.05
C PHE A 70 -0.95 -5.15 0.98
N LEU A 71 -0.78 -6.45 0.77
CA LEU A 71 -1.90 -7.41 0.73
C LEU A 71 -2.62 -7.49 2.08
N GLY A 72 -1.88 -7.46 3.19
CA GLY A 72 -2.43 -7.46 4.53
C GLY A 72 -3.26 -6.22 4.86
N LEU A 73 -2.83 -5.04 4.42
CA LEU A 73 -3.59 -3.79 4.55
C LEU A 73 -4.92 -3.88 3.80
N SER A 74 -4.92 -4.39 2.56
CA SER A 74 -6.14 -4.59 1.77
C SER A 74 -7.06 -5.64 2.41
N ALA A 75 -6.53 -6.76 2.90
CA ALA A 75 -7.32 -7.74 3.64
C ALA A 75 -7.98 -7.13 4.88
N LEU A 76 -7.21 -6.40 5.69
CA LEU A 76 -7.69 -5.72 6.88
C LEU A 76 -8.81 -4.73 6.56
N ALA A 77 -8.64 -3.91 5.53
CA ALA A 77 -9.64 -2.95 5.10
C ALA A 77 -10.96 -3.62 4.71
N HIS A 78 -10.90 -4.71 3.96
CA HIS A 78 -12.08 -5.50 3.59
C HIS A 78 -12.80 -6.08 4.81
N PHE A 79 -12.08 -6.61 5.81
CA PHE A 79 -12.68 -7.12 7.04
C PHE A 79 -13.27 -6.01 7.91
N ILE A 80 -12.61 -4.86 8.01
CA ILE A 80 -13.14 -3.68 8.71
C ILE A 80 -14.48 -3.27 8.08
N VAL A 81 -14.52 -3.10 6.76
CA VAL A 81 -15.74 -2.73 6.02
C VAL A 81 -16.85 -3.76 6.21
N ALA A 82 -16.53 -5.05 6.17
CA ALA A 82 -17.51 -6.13 6.34
C ALA A 82 -17.96 -6.35 7.79
N SER A 83 -17.27 -5.73 8.77
CA SER A 83 -17.60 -5.92 10.19
C SER A 83 -18.95 -5.33 10.57
N PRO A 84 -19.67 -5.89 11.54
CA PRO A 84 -20.96 -5.38 11.97
C PRO A 84 -20.94 -3.90 12.41
N LYS A 85 -19.82 -3.47 13.00
CA LYS A 85 -19.62 -2.12 13.53
C LYS A 85 -19.54 -1.05 12.43
N PHE A 86 -18.89 -1.37 11.30
CA PHE A 86 -18.58 -0.38 10.26
C PHE A 86 -19.43 -0.54 9.00
N PHE A 87 -20.05 -1.72 8.79
CA PHE A 87 -20.79 -2.01 7.57
C PHE A 87 -21.94 -1.02 7.30
N GLY A 88 -22.70 -0.62 8.33
CA GLY A 88 -23.75 0.37 8.17
C GLY A 88 -23.23 1.75 7.70
N ARG A 89 -22.11 2.21 8.26
CA ARG A 89 -21.45 3.46 7.82
C ARG A 89 -20.91 3.35 6.39
N TYR A 90 -20.42 2.19 6.01
CA TYR A 90 -19.94 1.93 4.66
C TYR A 90 -21.09 2.03 3.65
N ILE A 91 -22.25 1.40 3.91
CA ILE A 91 -23.44 1.49 3.05
C ILE A 91 -23.91 2.94 2.93
N ALA A 92 -24.08 3.63 4.06
CA ALA A 92 -24.51 5.04 4.06
C ALA A 92 -23.53 5.94 3.26
N GLY A 93 -22.23 5.64 3.31
CA GLY A 93 -21.23 6.32 2.49
C GLY A 93 -21.45 6.08 1.00
N LEU A 94 -21.68 4.83 0.60
CA LEU A 94 -21.94 4.48 -0.81
C LEU A 94 -23.21 5.12 -1.35
N ASP A 95 -24.29 5.14 -0.56
CA ASP A 95 -25.54 5.80 -0.93
C ASP A 95 -25.34 7.32 -1.15
N ALA A 96 -24.46 7.93 -0.35
CA ALA A 96 -24.00 9.31 -0.52
C ALA A 96 -22.92 9.48 -1.61
N LYS A 97 -22.62 8.45 -2.40
CA LYS A 97 -21.55 8.41 -3.44
C LYS A 97 -20.15 8.73 -2.88
N ARG A 98 -19.87 8.33 -1.65
CA ARG A 98 -18.59 8.54 -0.96
C ARG A 98 -18.08 7.22 -0.41
N ASN A 99 -16.82 6.92 -0.63
CA ASN A 99 -16.19 5.71 -0.11
C ASN A 99 -14.93 6.04 0.69
N TYR A 100 -15.13 6.64 1.86
CA TYR A 100 -14.03 7.04 2.76
C TYR A 100 -13.14 5.86 3.17
N PHE A 101 -13.71 4.67 3.38
CA PHE A 101 -12.95 3.48 3.74
C PHE A 101 -11.93 3.13 2.65
N ARG A 102 -12.36 3.22 1.39
CA ARG A 102 -11.48 2.95 0.25
C ARG A 102 -10.44 4.05 0.05
N TRP A 103 -10.79 5.30 0.27
CA TRP A 103 -9.84 6.40 0.15
C TRP A 103 -8.72 6.29 1.19
N VAL A 104 -9.07 6.00 2.45
CA VAL A 104 -8.07 5.81 3.53
C VAL A 104 -7.21 4.57 3.26
N GLU A 105 -7.82 3.46 2.86
CA GLU A 105 -7.08 2.24 2.52
C GLU A 105 -6.11 2.51 1.37
N TYR A 106 -6.56 3.12 0.29
CA TYR A 106 -5.71 3.39 -0.87
C TYR A 106 -4.62 4.41 -0.59
N SER A 107 -4.86 5.45 0.19
CA SER A 107 -3.82 6.42 0.52
C SER A 107 -2.60 5.76 1.17
N ILE A 108 -2.78 4.65 1.87
CA ILE A 108 -1.71 3.91 2.54
C ILE A 108 -1.22 2.75 1.66
N SER A 109 -2.11 1.84 1.26
CA SER A 109 -1.73 0.60 0.56
C SER A 109 -1.13 0.88 -0.81
N SER A 110 -1.74 1.78 -1.61
CA SER A 110 -1.18 2.14 -2.92
C SER A 110 0.14 2.90 -2.79
N SER A 111 0.32 3.69 -1.71
CA SER A 111 1.58 4.39 -1.47
C SER A 111 2.72 3.43 -1.13
N VAL A 112 2.46 2.38 -0.37
CA VAL A 112 3.42 1.29 -0.16
C VAL A 112 3.79 0.62 -1.48
N MET A 113 2.79 0.32 -2.31
CA MET A 113 3.01 -0.35 -3.60
C MET A 113 3.76 0.52 -4.59
N ILE A 114 3.40 1.81 -4.74
CA ILE A 114 4.09 2.70 -5.69
C ILE A 114 5.55 2.94 -5.30
N VAL A 115 5.86 3.02 -4.01
CA VAL A 115 7.24 3.08 -3.51
C VAL A 115 8.00 1.82 -3.92
N LEU A 116 7.44 0.64 -3.72
CA LEU A 116 8.08 -0.61 -4.11
C LEU A 116 8.32 -0.69 -5.64
N ILE A 117 7.32 -0.31 -6.44
CA ILE A 117 7.45 -0.24 -7.90
C ILE A 117 8.58 0.72 -8.29
N SER A 118 8.63 1.90 -7.68
CA SER A 118 9.68 2.90 -7.93
C SER A 118 11.07 2.35 -7.58
N GLN A 119 11.20 1.62 -6.48
CA GLN A 119 12.47 0.99 -6.12
C GLN A 119 12.89 -0.10 -7.13
N ILE A 120 11.96 -0.92 -7.59
CA ILE A 120 12.22 -1.94 -8.62
C ILE A 120 12.67 -1.29 -9.94
N THR A 121 12.18 -0.10 -10.25
CA THR A 121 12.60 0.67 -11.44
C THR A 121 13.88 1.50 -11.23
N GLY A 122 14.51 1.39 -10.05
CA GLY A 122 15.84 1.97 -9.77
C GLY A 122 15.83 3.24 -8.91
N VAL A 123 14.67 3.71 -8.43
CA VAL A 123 14.60 4.84 -7.50
C VAL A 123 14.98 4.38 -6.11
N SER A 124 16.15 4.77 -5.62
CA SER A 124 16.66 4.37 -4.30
C SER A 124 16.84 5.54 -3.33
N GLU A 125 16.87 6.79 -3.81
CA GLU A 125 17.13 7.97 -3.00
C GLU A 125 15.95 8.28 -2.08
N ILE A 126 16.22 8.47 -0.76
CA ILE A 126 15.21 8.59 0.30
C ILE A 126 14.26 9.78 0.09
N GLY A 127 14.73 10.94 -0.36
CA GLY A 127 13.90 12.11 -0.60
C GLY A 127 12.89 11.86 -1.73
N SER A 128 13.32 11.19 -2.79
CA SER A 128 12.44 10.76 -3.89
C SER A 128 11.38 9.79 -3.41
N ILE A 129 11.76 8.80 -2.59
CA ILE A 129 10.84 7.79 -2.03
C ILE A 129 9.80 8.44 -1.12
N ILE A 130 10.21 9.35 -0.22
CA ILE A 130 9.28 10.07 0.66
C ILE A 130 8.33 10.94 -0.17
N SER A 131 8.84 11.61 -1.20
CA SER A 131 8.02 12.45 -2.08
C SER A 131 6.99 11.63 -2.85
N ILE A 132 7.39 10.50 -3.43
CA ILE A 132 6.49 9.58 -4.15
C ILE A 132 5.40 9.06 -3.20
N PHE A 133 5.76 8.62 -2.00
CA PHE A 133 4.80 8.19 -0.99
C PHE A 133 3.81 9.31 -0.65
N GLY A 134 4.32 10.51 -0.33
CA GLY A 134 3.51 11.64 0.09
C GLY A 134 2.54 12.13 -0.98
N VAL A 135 3.00 12.24 -2.23
CA VAL A 135 2.14 12.65 -3.35
C VAL A 135 1.04 11.62 -3.59
N ASN A 136 1.35 10.32 -3.56
CA ASN A 136 0.35 9.28 -3.75
C ASN A 136 -0.64 9.20 -2.58
N ALA A 137 -0.16 9.38 -1.34
CA ALA A 137 -1.00 9.35 -0.15
C ALA A 137 -1.97 10.55 -0.05
N ALA A 138 -1.66 11.64 -0.74
CA ALA A 138 -2.50 12.85 -0.78
C ALA A 138 -3.69 12.73 -1.76
N MET A 139 -3.80 11.64 -2.53
CA MET A 139 -4.98 11.36 -3.37
C MET A 139 -6.18 11.00 -2.50
#